data_a123750aed4d6c441845b5ce78e670c7
#
_entry.id   a123750aed4d6c441845b5ce78e670c7
#
_cell.length_a   1.000
_cell.length_b   1.000
_cell.length_c   1.000
_cell.angle_alpha   90.00
_cell.angle_beta   90.00
_cell.angle_gamma   90.00
#
_symmetry.space_group_name_H-M   'P 1'
#
loop_
_entity.id
_entity.type
_entity.pdbx_description
1 polymer ?
#
loop_
_entity_poly.entity_id
_entity_poly.type
_entity_poly.pdbx_seq_one_letter_code
_entity_poly.pdbx_strand_id
1 'polypeptide(L)'
;MLPVFQTANSWTDSFLAPMRQVGDPLADAVIENLFSNHSIDSVNELMRSLVLNEYPEPSTFPPIVADYIKQLDQLPDWADSSKIDTAQQVFWKYGPRLILILHCYALPFCYVGRNGVQVLALTGRLSSNSTRRILETAQLLVDVMSPGGLAGDQGRARRTIQKVRLMHAAVRHLVKQYPGWKDEFGLPVNQEDLTGTLMAFSWISLDGLRRIGIELTKDEWDAYLHCWQIVGHQLGVRDDMIPADNVSAEALCAAIARRQFGACPEGKLMTAALIQSIQYQLPGNLFDQVPGLLIRFFLGEEHAGMLGVEKTALEQTGLRSFLTQPLQLGGDVLSDLVHDSPAIADLAEKVGKVLINSIVLVQRQGNRPTFTIPTELRQQWGVNWIS
;
A
#
# COMPACT_ATOMS: atom_id res chain seq x y z
N MET A 1 -20.91 9.42 17.95
CA MET A 1 -21.88 8.80 16.98
C MET A 1 -21.09 7.81 16.15
N LEU A 2 -21.55 6.57 15.99
CA LEU A 2 -20.85 5.61 15.11
C LEU A 2 -20.92 6.12 13.68
N PRO A 3 -19.83 5.99 12.89
CA PRO A 3 -19.84 6.37 11.49
C PRO A 3 -20.82 5.51 10.71
N VAL A 4 -21.42 6.08 9.68
CA VAL A 4 -22.29 5.34 8.77
C VAL A 4 -21.43 4.76 7.66
N PHE A 5 -20.87 3.58 7.93
CA PHE A 5 -20.15 2.82 6.91
C PHE A 5 -21.11 2.21 5.89
N GLN A 6 -20.66 2.05 4.66
CA GLN A 6 -21.47 1.61 3.55
C GLN A 6 -21.58 0.08 3.43
N THR A 7 -22.74 -0.38 3.01
CA THR A 7 -23.02 -1.80 2.73
C THR A 7 -22.82 -2.13 1.24
N ALA A 8 -22.77 -3.42 0.91
CA ALA A 8 -22.43 -3.90 -0.43
C ALA A 8 -23.32 -3.33 -1.56
N ASN A 9 -24.60 -3.09 -1.31
CA ASN A 9 -25.54 -2.58 -2.31
C ASN A 9 -25.39 -1.07 -2.61
N SER A 10 -24.58 -0.36 -1.86
CA SER A 10 -24.41 1.11 -1.98
C SER A 10 -23.42 1.53 -3.05
N TRP A 11 -22.57 0.63 -3.54
CA TRP A 11 -21.47 0.93 -4.47
C TRP A 11 -21.93 1.06 -5.93
N THR A 12 -22.88 1.95 -6.16
CA THR A 12 -23.40 2.25 -7.50
C THR A 12 -22.50 3.27 -8.22
N ASP A 13 -22.60 3.29 -9.56
CA ASP A 13 -21.87 4.27 -10.36
C ASP A 13 -22.31 5.70 -10.04
N SER A 14 -23.59 5.92 -9.76
CA SER A 14 -24.14 7.22 -9.36
C SER A 14 -23.59 7.71 -8.02
N PHE A 15 -23.23 6.80 -7.11
CA PHE A 15 -22.58 7.13 -5.84
C PHE A 15 -21.08 7.36 -6.02
N LEU A 16 -20.38 6.47 -6.74
CA LEU A 16 -18.91 6.52 -6.86
C LEU A 16 -18.42 7.61 -7.83
N ALA A 17 -19.15 7.90 -8.92
CA ALA A 17 -18.67 8.85 -9.91
C ALA A 17 -18.42 10.28 -9.35
N PRO A 18 -19.31 10.86 -8.52
CA PRO A 18 -19.04 12.14 -7.88
C PRO A 18 -17.83 12.13 -6.95
N MET A 19 -17.49 10.98 -6.36
CA MET A 19 -16.37 10.83 -5.41
C MET A 19 -15.02 11.09 -6.07
N ARG A 20 -14.93 11.02 -7.39
CA ARG A 20 -13.75 11.44 -8.14
C ARG A 20 -13.50 12.94 -8.13
N GLN A 21 -14.48 13.75 -7.76
CA GLN A 21 -14.36 15.21 -7.65
C GLN A 21 -14.28 15.69 -6.19
N VAL A 22 -14.17 14.77 -5.23
CA VAL A 22 -14.11 15.08 -3.80
C VAL A 22 -12.70 14.80 -3.29
N GLY A 23 -12.09 15.79 -2.62
CA GLY A 23 -10.79 15.70 -1.94
C GLY A 23 -10.94 15.47 -0.44
N ASP A 24 -10.04 16.07 0.33
CA ASP A 24 -9.99 16.04 1.80
C ASP A 24 -10.00 17.48 2.33
N PRO A 25 -11.17 18.05 2.62
CA PRO A 25 -11.30 19.47 2.97
C PRO A 25 -10.41 19.90 4.16
N LEU A 26 -10.21 19.01 5.16
CA LEU A 26 -9.40 19.33 6.33
C LEU A 26 -7.92 19.49 5.95
N ALA A 27 -7.34 18.52 5.26
CA ALA A 27 -5.94 18.58 4.87
C ALA A 27 -5.70 19.58 3.73
N ASP A 28 -6.67 19.73 2.81
CA ASP A 28 -6.60 20.72 1.73
C ASP A 28 -6.54 22.15 2.26
N ALA A 29 -7.35 22.50 3.28
CA ALA A 29 -7.33 23.82 3.91
C ALA A 29 -5.97 24.12 4.58
N VAL A 30 -5.33 23.13 5.20
CA VAL A 30 -3.98 23.29 5.76
C VAL A 30 -2.96 23.62 4.67
N ILE A 31 -2.99 22.85 3.59
CA ILE A 31 -2.05 23.04 2.46
C ILE A 31 -2.29 24.36 1.75
N GLU A 32 -3.54 24.73 1.48
CA GLU A 32 -3.89 26.04 0.89
C GLU A 32 -3.41 27.21 1.75
N ASN A 33 -3.57 27.12 3.07
CA ASN A 33 -3.06 28.12 4.00
C ASN A 33 -1.53 28.23 3.96
N LEU A 34 -0.83 27.08 3.95
CA LEU A 34 0.63 27.06 3.88
C LEU A 34 1.14 27.71 2.59
N PHE A 35 0.60 27.35 1.43
CA PHE A 35 1.01 27.94 0.15
C PHE A 35 0.61 29.41 0.00
N SER A 36 -0.42 29.87 0.69
CA SER A 36 -0.85 31.28 0.67
C SER A 36 -0.01 32.18 1.58
N ASN A 37 0.51 31.65 2.70
CA ASN A 37 1.13 32.46 3.76
C ASN A 37 2.64 32.23 3.91
N HIS A 38 3.22 31.26 3.23
CA HIS A 38 4.65 30.92 3.32
C HIS A 38 5.27 30.82 1.94
N SER A 39 6.60 31.02 1.88
CA SER A 39 7.33 30.79 0.63
C SER A 39 7.33 29.32 0.25
N ILE A 40 7.41 29.03 -1.05
CA ILE A 40 7.49 27.66 -1.58
C ILE A 40 8.66 26.89 -0.93
N ASP A 41 9.78 27.55 -0.67
CA ASP A 41 10.95 26.93 -0.03
C ASP A 41 10.64 26.52 1.42
N SER A 42 9.96 27.37 2.18
CA SER A 42 9.51 27.06 3.56
C SER A 42 8.52 25.90 3.59
N VAL A 43 7.56 25.87 2.66
CA VAL A 43 6.61 24.75 2.54
C VAL A 43 7.33 23.46 2.15
N ASN A 44 8.26 23.52 1.21
CA ASN A 44 9.07 22.36 0.81
C ASN A 44 9.93 21.84 1.97
N GLU A 45 10.51 22.72 2.78
CA GLU A 45 11.29 22.35 3.96
C GLU A 45 10.40 21.67 5.01
N LEU A 46 9.23 22.24 5.29
CA LEU A 46 8.23 21.62 6.16
C LEU A 46 7.81 20.24 5.67
N MET A 47 7.47 20.09 4.39
CA MET A 47 7.10 18.81 3.82
C MET A 47 8.25 17.79 3.86
N ARG A 48 9.50 18.23 3.66
CA ARG A 48 10.67 17.38 3.84
C ARG A 48 10.84 16.93 5.29
N SER A 49 10.67 17.82 6.27
CA SER A 49 10.77 17.48 7.69
C SER A 49 9.70 16.46 8.10
N LEU A 50 8.48 16.60 7.57
CA LEU A 50 7.41 15.63 7.75
C LEU A 50 7.77 14.25 7.14
N VAL A 51 8.43 14.22 5.99
CA VAL A 51 8.83 12.98 5.30
C VAL A 51 10.02 12.29 5.98
N LEU A 52 10.93 13.01 6.64
CA LEU A 52 12.19 12.47 7.16
C LEU A 52 12.06 11.63 8.44
N ASN A 53 10.88 11.26 8.89
CA ASN A 53 10.62 10.48 10.12
C ASN A 53 11.27 11.03 11.41
N GLU A 54 11.86 12.22 11.34
CA GLU A 54 12.18 12.98 12.54
C GLU A 54 10.86 13.51 13.07
N TYR A 55 10.57 13.26 14.34
CA TYR A 55 9.38 13.78 15.02
C TYR A 55 9.72 15.17 15.59
N PRO A 56 9.62 16.26 14.81
CA PRO A 56 9.79 17.57 15.39
C PRO A 56 8.65 17.76 16.39
N GLU A 57 8.96 18.39 17.50
CA GLU A 57 7.94 18.79 18.46
C GLU A 57 6.85 19.61 17.75
N PRO A 58 5.56 19.36 18.04
CA PRO A 58 4.45 20.10 17.40
C PRO A 58 4.63 21.62 17.47
N SER A 59 5.31 22.13 18.50
CA SER A 59 5.62 23.55 18.68
C SER A 59 6.56 24.14 17.61
N THR A 60 7.24 23.31 16.82
CA THR A 60 8.12 23.77 15.72
C THR A 60 7.36 24.00 14.42
N PHE A 61 6.09 23.57 14.34
CA PHE A 61 5.26 23.72 13.16
C PHE A 61 4.48 25.03 13.15
N PRO A 62 4.08 25.55 11.97
CA PRO A 62 3.06 26.58 11.87
C PRO A 62 1.80 26.18 12.67
N PRO A 63 1.10 27.12 13.34
CA PRO A 63 -0.05 26.81 14.20
C PRO A 63 -1.10 25.92 13.53
N ILE A 64 -1.42 26.18 12.26
CA ILE A 64 -2.40 25.39 11.50
C ILE A 64 -1.99 23.91 11.36
N VAL A 65 -0.69 23.63 11.22
CA VAL A 65 -0.17 22.26 11.13
C VAL A 65 -0.18 21.61 12.52
N ALA A 66 0.19 22.35 13.57
CA ALA A 66 0.14 21.87 14.94
C ALA A 66 -1.29 21.51 15.36
N ASP A 67 -2.27 22.35 15.02
CA ASP A 67 -3.69 22.11 15.30
C ASP A 67 -4.22 20.91 14.52
N TYR A 68 -3.84 20.78 13.25
CA TYR A 68 -4.16 19.60 12.43
C TYR A 68 -3.63 18.30 13.05
N ILE A 69 -2.35 18.29 13.46
CA ILE A 69 -1.73 17.12 14.10
C ILE A 69 -2.48 16.79 15.39
N LYS A 70 -2.75 17.78 16.24
CA LYS A 70 -3.47 17.60 17.51
C LYS A 70 -4.88 17.03 17.31
N GLN A 71 -5.61 17.49 16.28
CA GLN A 71 -6.95 17.01 15.97
C GLN A 71 -6.95 15.51 15.59
N LEU A 72 -5.88 15.01 14.97
CA LEU A 72 -5.75 13.64 14.52
C LEU A 72 -4.95 12.74 15.48
N ASP A 73 -4.61 13.25 16.66
CA ASP A 73 -3.80 12.50 17.64
C ASP A 73 -4.58 11.43 18.41
N GLN A 74 -5.89 11.41 18.28
CA GLN A 74 -6.75 10.42 18.94
C GLN A 74 -7.34 9.46 17.93
N LEU A 75 -7.47 8.21 18.34
CA LEU A 75 -8.26 7.25 17.59
C LEU A 75 -9.75 7.63 17.70
N PRO A 76 -10.56 7.30 16.69
CA PRO A 76 -11.99 7.54 16.77
C PRO A 76 -12.62 6.71 17.90
N ASP A 77 -13.68 7.23 18.53
CA ASP A 77 -14.35 6.59 19.68
C ASP A 77 -14.86 5.16 19.40
N TRP A 78 -15.05 4.82 18.13
CA TRP A 78 -15.47 3.49 17.69
C TRP A 78 -14.30 2.51 17.48
N ALA A 79 -13.06 2.94 17.68
CA ALA A 79 -11.90 2.06 17.52
C ALA A 79 -11.89 0.98 18.62
N ASP A 80 -11.86 -0.28 18.20
CA ASP A 80 -11.82 -1.44 19.08
C ASP A 80 -10.37 -1.95 19.19
N SER A 81 -9.77 -1.76 20.37
CA SER A 81 -8.38 -2.17 20.62
C SER A 81 -8.18 -3.68 20.49
N SER A 82 -9.17 -4.50 20.82
CA SER A 82 -9.05 -5.96 20.70
C SER A 82 -8.99 -6.41 19.24
N LYS A 83 -9.73 -5.72 18.36
CA LYS A 83 -9.64 -5.96 16.93
C LYS A 83 -8.33 -5.46 16.34
N ILE A 84 -7.81 -4.31 16.80
CA ILE A 84 -6.49 -3.82 16.40
C ILE A 84 -5.42 -4.86 16.77
N ASP A 85 -5.44 -5.40 17.99
CA ASP A 85 -4.49 -6.41 18.45
C ASP A 85 -4.59 -7.69 17.60
N THR A 86 -5.79 -8.15 17.30
CA THR A 86 -6.01 -9.32 16.44
C THR A 86 -5.47 -9.09 15.01
N ALA A 87 -5.72 -7.91 14.41
CA ALA A 87 -5.17 -7.56 13.12
C ALA A 87 -3.63 -7.55 13.11
N GLN A 88 -3.03 -7.01 14.17
CA GLN A 88 -1.58 -6.99 14.34
C GLN A 88 -1.01 -8.41 14.54
N GLN A 89 -1.75 -9.33 15.18
CA GLN A 89 -1.37 -10.73 15.28
C GLN A 89 -1.39 -11.44 13.91
N VAL A 90 -2.35 -11.14 13.04
CA VAL A 90 -2.35 -11.63 11.64
C VAL A 90 -1.08 -11.16 10.93
N PHE A 91 -0.73 -9.90 11.05
CA PHE A 91 0.51 -9.37 10.46
C PHE A 91 1.76 -9.96 11.10
N TRP A 92 1.77 -10.17 12.40
CA TRP A 92 2.84 -10.87 13.10
C TRP A 92 3.11 -12.25 12.50
N LYS A 93 2.04 -12.99 12.23
CA LYS A 93 2.11 -14.36 11.71
C LYS A 93 2.49 -14.42 10.23
N TYR A 94 1.97 -13.51 9.41
CA TYR A 94 2.05 -13.60 7.95
C TYR A 94 2.77 -12.42 7.28
N GLY A 95 3.45 -11.57 8.03
CA GLY A 95 4.04 -10.32 7.55
C GLY A 95 4.90 -10.43 6.29
N PRO A 96 5.86 -11.37 6.18
CA PRO A 96 6.63 -11.53 4.95
C PRO A 96 5.76 -11.81 3.72
N ARG A 97 4.71 -12.63 3.86
CA ARG A 97 3.76 -12.90 2.78
C ARG A 97 2.92 -11.68 2.43
N LEU A 98 2.46 -10.93 3.44
CA LEU A 98 1.72 -9.68 3.24
C LEU A 98 2.57 -8.60 2.56
N ILE A 99 3.85 -8.49 2.89
CA ILE A 99 4.78 -7.59 2.19
C ILE A 99 4.94 -8.00 0.72
N LEU A 100 5.06 -9.29 0.42
CA LEU A 100 5.10 -9.74 -0.97
C LEU A 100 3.78 -9.49 -1.69
N ILE A 101 2.64 -9.79 -1.06
CA ILE A 101 1.30 -9.53 -1.59
C ILE A 101 1.11 -8.03 -1.86
N LEU A 102 1.58 -7.16 -0.97
CA LEU A 102 1.59 -5.72 -1.22
C LEU A 102 2.30 -5.39 -2.56
N HIS A 103 3.47 -5.98 -2.80
CA HIS A 103 4.26 -5.70 -4.00
C HIS A 103 3.72 -6.38 -5.27
N CYS A 104 3.23 -7.63 -5.17
CA CYS A 104 2.87 -8.41 -6.34
C CYS A 104 1.36 -8.49 -6.62
N TYR A 105 0.51 -7.98 -5.71
CA TYR A 105 -0.93 -7.93 -5.88
C TYR A 105 -1.50 -6.54 -5.64
N ALA A 106 -1.37 -6.00 -4.43
CA ALA A 106 -2.04 -4.77 -4.01
C ALA A 106 -1.58 -3.53 -4.81
N LEU A 107 -0.27 -3.33 -4.99
CA LEU A 107 0.25 -2.24 -5.81
C LEU A 107 -0.10 -2.40 -7.30
N PRO A 108 0.12 -3.57 -7.94
CA PRO A 108 -0.34 -3.79 -9.31
C PRO A 108 -1.85 -3.60 -9.47
N PHE A 109 -2.68 -4.03 -8.51
CA PHE A 109 -4.14 -3.76 -8.52
C PHE A 109 -4.44 -2.26 -8.62
N CYS A 110 -3.73 -1.41 -7.86
CA CYS A 110 -3.86 0.04 -7.98
C CYS A 110 -3.41 0.57 -9.34
N TYR A 111 -2.39 -0.03 -9.95
CA TYR A 111 -1.83 0.43 -11.24
C TYR A 111 -2.71 0.09 -12.44
N VAL A 112 -3.61 -0.91 -12.34
CA VAL A 112 -4.64 -1.16 -13.35
C VAL A 112 -5.69 -0.04 -13.37
N GLY A 113 -5.85 0.71 -12.28
CA GLY A 113 -6.75 1.86 -12.18
C GLY A 113 -6.26 3.04 -13.03
N ARG A 114 -6.66 3.08 -14.32
CA ARG A 114 -6.12 3.96 -15.37
C ARG A 114 -6.13 5.46 -15.05
N ASN A 115 -7.10 5.93 -14.26
CA ASN A 115 -7.19 7.34 -13.88
C ASN A 115 -6.38 7.65 -12.60
N GLY A 116 -6.46 6.79 -11.60
CA GLY A 116 -5.73 6.97 -10.34
C GLY A 116 -4.21 6.86 -10.51
N VAL A 117 -3.74 5.98 -11.40
CA VAL A 117 -2.31 5.80 -11.66
C VAL A 117 -1.62 7.03 -12.27
N GLN A 118 -2.39 7.95 -12.86
CA GLN A 118 -1.85 9.19 -13.46
C GLN A 118 -1.10 10.05 -12.43
N VAL A 119 -1.64 10.17 -11.21
CA VAL A 119 -0.98 10.88 -10.11
C VAL A 119 0.35 10.22 -9.77
N LEU A 120 0.37 8.88 -9.71
CA LEU A 120 1.56 8.11 -9.38
C LEU A 120 2.67 8.28 -10.43
N ALA A 121 2.31 8.19 -11.71
CA ALA A 121 3.24 8.35 -12.81
C ALA A 121 3.77 9.78 -12.90
N LEU A 122 2.91 10.79 -12.73
CA LEU A 122 3.33 12.19 -12.77
C LEU A 122 4.28 12.53 -11.64
N THR A 123 3.94 12.19 -10.40
CA THR A 123 4.81 12.43 -9.24
C THR A 123 6.07 11.57 -9.27
N GLY A 124 6.04 10.39 -9.88
CA GLY A 124 7.21 9.55 -10.13
C GLY A 124 8.17 10.13 -11.17
N ARG A 125 7.67 10.82 -12.19
CA ARG A 125 8.49 11.54 -13.20
C ARG A 125 9.15 12.80 -12.60
N LEU A 126 8.48 13.44 -11.66
CA LEU A 126 8.98 14.64 -10.97
C LEU A 126 10.01 14.29 -9.86
N SER A 127 9.92 13.09 -9.31
CA SER A 127 10.88 12.56 -8.34
C SER A 127 11.59 11.36 -8.96
N SER A 128 12.92 11.40 -9.09
CA SER A 128 13.76 10.29 -9.58
C SER A 128 13.74 9.03 -8.69
N ASN A 129 12.71 8.83 -7.84
CA ASN A 129 12.73 7.88 -6.73
C ASN A 129 11.45 7.02 -6.58
N SER A 130 11.11 6.24 -7.62
CA SER A 130 10.01 5.26 -7.54
C SER A 130 10.24 4.22 -6.42
N THR A 131 11.48 3.74 -6.24
CA THR A 131 11.87 2.82 -5.17
C THR A 131 11.56 3.39 -3.79
N ARG A 132 11.86 4.66 -3.53
CA ARG A 132 11.57 5.32 -2.25
C ARG A 132 10.08 5.29 -1.92
N ARG A 133 9.20 5.55 -2.88
CA ARG A 133 7.74 5.53 -2.68
C ARG A 133 7.21 4.14 -2.32
N ILE A 134 7.75 3.12 -2.97
CA ILE A 134 7.40 1.72 -2.65
C ILE A 134 7.79 1.42 -1.20
N LEU A 135 8.96 1.89 -0.76
CA LEU A 135 9.42 1.72 0.61
C LEU A 135 8.56 2.49 1.63
N GLU A 136 8.18 3.73 1.32
CA GLU A 136 7.29 4.54 2.17
C GLU A 136 5.91 3.87 2.30
N THR A 137 5.41 3.25 1.22
CA THR A 137 4.17 2.47 1.23
C THR A 137 4.28 1.22 2.13
N ALA A 138 5.38 0.49 2.01
CA ALA A 138 5.64 -0.66 2.88
C ALA A 138 5.84 -0.24 4.34
N GLN A 139 6.44 0.95 4.58
CA GLN A 139 6.60 1.48 5.93
C GLN A 139 5.26 1.81 6.59
N LEU A 140 4.30 2.40 5.86
CA LEU A 140 2.95 2.63 6.38
C LEU A 140 2.31 1.32 6.85
N LEU A 141 2.39 0.25 6.04
CA LEU A 141 1.86 -1.06 6.42
C LEU A 141 2.52 -1.57 7.71
N VAL A 142 3.85 -1.51 7.79
CA VAL A 142 4.60 -1.97 8.97
C VAL A 142 4.25 -1.13 10.20
N ASP A 143 4.18 0.20 10.07
CA ASP A 143 3.87 1.10 11.19
C ASP A 143 2.46 0.83 11.74
N VAL A 144 1.45 0.66 10.86
CA VAL A 144 0.06 0.37 11.24
C VAL A 144 -0.06 -1.00 11.92
N MET A 145 0.56 -2.00 11.32
CA MET A 145 0.37 -3.40 11.73
C MET A 145 1.38 -3.88 12.78
N SER A 146 2.29 -3.02 13.22
CA SER A 146 3.20 -3.35 14.33
C SER A 146 2.48 -3.25 15.68
N PRO A 147 2.84 -4.08 16.66
CA PRO A 147 2.28 -3.99 18.02
C PRO A 147 2.36 -2.56 18.56
N GLY A 148 1.22 -2.03 19.02
CA GLY A 148 1.14 -0.66 19.54
C GLY A 148 1.25 0.46 18.49
N GLY A 149 1.33 0.15 17.20
CA GLY A 149 1.51 1.14 16.12
C GLY A 149 0.43 2.22 16.08
N LEU A 150 -0.83 1.84 16.29
CA LEU A 150 -1.97 2.76 16.38
C LEU A 150 -2.26 3.22 17.82
N ALA A 151 -1.74 2.52 18.84
CA ALA A 151 -2.09 2.77 20.24
C ALA A 151 -1.23 3.88 20.88
N GLY A 152 -1.84 4.61 21.84
CA GLY A 152 -1.16 5.57 22.72
C GLY A 152 -0.64 6.84 22.01
N ASP A 153 -0.12 7.79 22.80
CA ASP A 153 0.38 9.08 22.31
C ASP A 153 1.67 8.96 21.49
N GLN A 154 2.37 7.83 21.58
CA GLN A 154 3.59 7.51 20.86
C GLN A 154 3.34 6.63 19.62
N GLY A 155 2.08 6.42 19.24
CA GLY A 155 1.70 5.56 18.11
C GLY A 155 2.36 6.00 16.80
N ARG A 156 3.37 5.24 16.33
CA ARG A 156 4.13 5.57 15.12
C ARG A 156 3.23 5.66 13.89
N ALA A 157 2.24 4.77 13.79
CA ALA A 157 1.30 4.76 12.69
C ALA A 157 0.52 6.06 12.56
N ARG A 158 0.06 6.65 13.68
CA ARG A 158 -0.70 7.91 13.61
C ARG A 158 0.12 9.04 13.00
N ARG A 159 1.40 9.16 13.38
CA ARG A 159 2.30 10.16 12.78
C ARG A 159 2.52 9.89 11.29
N THR A 160 2.70 8.64 10.91
CA THR A 160 2.83 8.26 9.50
C THR A 160 1.55 8.59 8.72
N ILE A 161 0.38 8.29 9.28
CA ILE A 161 -0.93 8.59 8.67
C ILE A 161 -1.12 10.11 8.50
N GLN A 162 -0.86 10.91 9.55
CA GLN A 162 -0.97 12.37 9.50
C GLN A 162 -0.10 12.97 8.38
N LYS A 163 1.14 12.50 8.26
CA LYS A 163 2.06 12.92 7.20
C LYS A 163 1.56 12.54 5.80
N VAL A 164 1.14 11.28 5.63
CA VAL A 164 0.65 10.78 4.34
C VAL A 164 -0.59 11.56 3.91
N ARG A 165 -1.50 11.87 4.83
CA ARG A 165 -2.69 12.68 4.56
C ARG A 165 -2.35 14.09 4.08
N LEU A 166 -1.42 14.79 4.75
CA LEU A 166 -0.92 16.09 4.30
C LEU A 166 -0.20 16.01 2.95
N MET A 167 0.61 14.96 2.74
CA MET A 167 1.24 14.71 1.45
C MET A 167 0.22 14.53 0.32
N HIS A 168 -0.87 13.81 0.56
CA HIS A 168 -1.96 13.66 -0.39
C HIS A 168 -2.59 15.01 -0.77
N ALA A 169 -2.83 15.88 0.22
CA ALA A 169 -3.33 17.22 -0.02
C ALA A 169 -2.34 18.09 -0.80
N ALA A 170 -1.05 18.04 -0.46
CA ALA A 170 -0.01 18.77 -1.19
C ALA A 170 0.10 18.30 -2.65
N VAL A 171 0.07 17.00 -2.89
CA VAL A 171 0.05 16.41 -4.25
C VAL A 171 -1.19 16.88 -4.99
N ARG A 172 -2.37 16.86 -4.36
CA ARG A 172 -3.64 17.35 -4.95
C ARG A 172 -3.53 18.82 -5.35
N HIS A 173 -3.02 19.67 -4.46
CA HIS A 173 -2.82 21.10 -4.72
C HIS A 173 -1.89 21.36 -5.91
N LEU A 174 -0.74 20.68 -5.96
CA LEU A 174 0.27 20.89 -7.00
C LEU A 174 -0.14 20.27 -8.35
N VAL A 175 -0.66 19.03 -8.34
CA VAL A 175 -1.02 18.31 -9.57
C VAL A 175 -2.23 18.92 -10.25
N LYS A 176 -3.21 19.43 -9.49
CA LYS A 176 -4.36 20.15 -10.06
C LYS A 176 -3.95 21.36 -10.91
N GLN A 177 -2.82 22.00 -10.60
CA GLN A 177 -2.29 23.15 -11.33
C GLN A 177 -1.37 22.77 -12.49
N TYR A 178 -1.04 21.48 -12.65
CA TYR A 178 -0.15 21.02 -13.71
C TYR A 178 -0.87 21.00 -15.06
N PRO A 179 -0.34 21.66 -16.12
CA PRO A 179 -1.00 21.78 -17.41
C PRO A 179 -1.31 20.45 -18.11
N GLY A 180 -0.61 19.38 -17.73
CA GLY A 180 -0.84 18.03 -18.28
C GLY A 180 -1.88 17.22 -17.52
N TRP A 181 -2.46 17.74 -16.44
CA TRP A 181 -3.55 17.08 -15.73
C TRP A 181 -4.86 17.28 -16.49
N LYS A 182 -5.60 16.21 -16.73
CA LYS A 182 -6.84 16.24 -17.48
C LYS A 182 -8.04 16.06 -16.54
N ASP A 183 -9.12 16.78 -16.83
CA ASP A 183 -10.38 16.71 -16.06
C ASP A 183 -10.97 15.30 -16.02
N GLU A 184 -10.77 14.50 -17.08
CA GLU A 184 -11.23 13.11 -17.14
C GLU A 184 -10.62 12.20 -16.06
N PHE A 185 -9.45 12.58 -15.50
CA PHE A 185 -8.81 11.85 -14.39
C PHE A 185 -9.46 12.12 -13.04
N GLY A 186 -10.34 13.13 -12.97
CA GLY A 186 -10.92 13.62 -11.73
C GLY A 186 -9.93 14.46 -10.90
N LEU A 187 -10.32 14.79 -9.68
CA LEU A 187 -9.43 15.48 -8.74
C LEU A 187 -8.25 14.54 -8.38
N PRO A 188 -6.99 15.01 -8.39
CA PRO A 188 -5.86 14.17 -7.97
C PRO A 188 -6.07 13.66 -6.53
N VAL A 189 -5.79 12.38 -6.30
CA VAL A 189 -5.97 11.76 -4.97
C VAL A 189 -7.38 11.99 -4.40
N ASN A 190 -8.40 11.72 -5.20
CA ASN A 190 -9.81 11.86 -4.84
C ASN A 190 -10.30 10.73 -3.93
N GLN A 191 -11.54 10.81 -3.45
CA GLN A 191 -12.11 9.85 -2.51
C GLN A 191 -12.24 8.43 -3.11
N GLU A 192 -12.54 8.27 -4.40
CA GLU A 192 -12.58 6.92 -5.01
C GLU A 192 -11.17 6.31 -5.08
N ASP A 193 -10.14 7.08 -5.45
CA ASP A 193 -8.75 6.60 -5.49
C ASP A 193 -8.20 6.29 -4.10
N LEU A 194 -8.51 7.13 -3.09
CA LEU A 194 -8.14 6.89 -1.68
C LEU A 194 -8.75 5.58 -1.17
N THR A 195 -10.04 5.40 -1.41
CA THR A 195 -10.76 4.18 -0.98
C THR A 195 -10.26 2.94 -1.72
N GLY A 196 -10.02 3.02 -3.02
CA GLY A 196 -9.42 1.92 -3.79
C GLY A 196 -8.05 1.52 -3.24
N THR A 197 -7.23 2.50 -2.86
CA THR A 197 -5.94 2.24 -2.21
C THR A 197 -6.12 1.65 -0.80
N LEU A 198 -7.11 2.12 -0.04
CA LEU A 198 -7.44 1.51 1.26
C LEU A 198 -7.81 0.04 1.12
N MET A 199 -8.58 -0.32 0.07
CA MET A 199 -8.92 -1.71 -0.22
C MET A 199 -7.68 -2.54 -0.60
N ALA A 200 -6.69 -1.96 -1.27
CA ALA A 200 -5.44 -2.64 -1.59
C ALA A 200 -4.69 -3.08 -0.31
N PHE A 201 -4.67 -2.26 0.71
CA PHE A 201 -4.06 -2.59 2.00
C PHE A 201 -4.90 -3.53 2.87
N SER A 202 -6.22 -3.49 2.75
CA SER A 202 -7.15 -4.26 3.58
C SER A 202 -7.59 -5.55 2.88
N TRP A 203 -8.71 -5.51 2.19
CA TRP A 203 -9.36 -6.70 1.63
C TRP A 203 -8.48 -7.44 0.60
N ILE A 204 -7.84 -6.73 -0.33
CA ILE A 204 -6.95 -7.33 -1.34
C ILE A 204 -5.75 -8.04 -0.70
N SER A 205 -5.19 -7.47 0.38
CA SER A 205 -4.08 -8.11 1.10
C SER A 205 -4.49 -9.44 1.71
N LEU A 206 -5.68 -9.54 2.29
CA LEU A 206 -6.19 -10.80 2.85
C LEU A 206 -6.67 -11.77 1.75
N ASP A 207 -7.28 -11.28 0.67
CA ASP A 207 -7.59 -12.10 -0.51
C ASP A 207 -6.30 -12.71 -1.10
N GLY A 208 -5.20 -11.96 -1.07
CA GLY A 208 -3.88 -12.48 -1.44
C GLY A 208 -3.43 -13.65 -0.57
N LEU A 209 -3.62 -13.59 0.75
CA LEU A 209 -3.35 -14.73 1.64
C LEU A 209 -4.24 -15.93 1.30
N ARG A 210 -5.54 -15.70 1.09
CA ARG A 210 -6.49 -16.74 0.70
C ARG A 210 -6.09 -17.40 -0.64
N ARG A 211 -5.66 -16.62 -1.63
CA ARG A 211 -5.22 -17.14 -2.95
C ARG A 211 -4.00 -18.05 -2.85
N ILE A 212 -3.12 -17.83 -1.89
CA ILE A 212 -1.98 -18.71 -1.61
C ILE A 212 -2.29 -19.82 -0.59
N GLY A 213 -3.58 -20.07 -0.31
CA GLY A 213 -4.05 -21.17 0.53
C GLY A 213 -3.95 -20.94 2.03
N ILE A 214 -3.88 -19.68 2.46
CA ILE A 214 -3.90 -19.34 3.88
C ILE A 214 -5.32 -18.91 4.26
N GLU A 215 -6.00 -19.77 5.02
CA GLU A 215 -7.33 -19.49 5.52
C GLU A 215 -7.25 -18.73 6.84
N LEU A 216 -7.94 -17.61 6.90
CA LEU A 216 -8.14 -16.80 8.10
C LEU A 216 -9.55 -17.04 8.64
N THR A 217 -9.70 -16.94 9.94
CA THR A 217 -11.02 -16.97 10.58
C THR A 217 -11.82 -15.71 10.24
N LYS A 218 -13.13 -15.78 10.42
CA LYS A 218 -14.00 -14.61 10.25
C LYS A 218 -13.55 -13.43 11.14
N ASP A 219 -13.18 -13.73 12.38
CA ASP A 219 -12.75 -12.71 13.34
C ASP A 219 -11.43 -12.04 12.91
N GLU A 220 -10.49 -12.79 12.34
CA GLU A 220 -9.24 -12.25 11.77
C GLU A 220 -9.54 -11.34 10.57
N TRP A 221 -10.45 -11.74 9.67
CA TRP A 221 -10.91 -10.91 8.55
C TRP A 221 -11.54 -9.60 9.03
N ASP A 222 -12.49 -9.70 9.97
CA ASP A 222 -13.22 -8.54 10.49
C ASP A 222 -12.30 -7.61 11.28
N ALA A 223 -11.36 -8.15 12.04
CA ALA A 223 -10.38 -7.40 12.80
C ALA A 223 -9.40 -6.65 11.88
N TYR A 224 -8.92 -7.30 10.83
CA TYR A 224 -8.01 -6.68 9.87
C TYR A 224 -8.69 -5.54 9.10
N LEU A 225 -9.92 -5.75 8.63
CA LEU A 225 -10.72 -4.71 8.00
C LEU A 225 -10.96 -3.54 8.97
N HIS A 226 -11.32 -3.82 10.24
CA HIS A 226 -11.53 -2.78 11.25
C HIS A 226 -10.30 -1.91 11.46
N CYS A 227 -9.12 -2.50 11.51
CA CYS A 227 -7.87 -1.74 11.60
C CYS A 227 -7.72 -0.77 10.42
N TRP A 228 -8.00 -1.22 9.19
CA TRP A 228 -7.92 -0.37 8.00
C TRP A 228 -9.08 0.61 7.85
N GLN A 229 -10.25 0.36 8.45
CA GLN A 229 -11.32 1.36 8.58
C GLN A 229 -10.83 2.57 9.40
N ILE A 230 -10.16 2.31 10.53
CA ILE A 230 -9.55 3.37 11.37
C ILE A 230 -8.51 4.15 10.56
N VAL A 231 -7.63 3.46 9.85
CA VAL A 231 -6.60 4.09 9.00
C VAL A 231 -7.25 4.93 7.91
N GLY A 232 -8.27 4.43 7.23
CA GLY A 232 -9.00 5.16 6.20
C GLY A 232 -9.62 6.45 6.72
N HIS A 233 -10.32 6.37 7.85
CA HIS A 233 -10.89 7.54 8.53
C HIS A 233 -9.81 8.59 8.86
N GLN A 234 -8.71 8.16 9.44
CA GLN A 234 -7.59 9.07 9.78
C GLN A 234 -6.86 9.62 8.55
N LEU A 235 -6.81 8.87 7.44
CA LEU A 235 -6.28 9.32 6.15
C LEU A 235 -7.21 10.29 5.39
N GLY A 236 -8.39 10.58 5.92
CA GLY A 236 -9.35 11.49 5.31
C GLY A 236 -10.24 10.85 4.25
N VAL A 237 -10.35 9.52 4.24
CA VAL A 237 -11.42 8.84 3.51
C VAL A 237 -12.74 9.17 4.22
N ARG A 238 -13.74 9.58 3.45
CA ARG A 238 -15.08 9.85 3.99
C ARG A 238 -15.67 8.57 4.59
N ASP A 239 -16.36 8.69 5.71
CA ASP A 239 -16.94 7.53 6.39
C ASP A 239 -17.91 6.76 5.49
N ASP A 240 -18.67 7.46 4.64
CA ASP A 240 -19.57 6.86 3.65
C ASP A 240 -18.84 6.25 2.44
N MET A 241 -17.51 6.31 2.38
CA MET A 241 -16.66 5.62 1.42
C MET A 241 -15.92 4.42 2.05
N ILE A 242 -16.09 4.19 3.35
CA ILE A 242 -15.50 3.07 4.07
C ILE A 242 -16.50 1.91 4.11
N PRO A 243 -16.13 0.68 3.68
CA PRO A 243 -17.03 -0.48 3.72
C PRO A 243 -17.29 -0.92 5.17
N ALA A 244 -18.52 -1.32 5.45
CA ALA A 244 -18.97 -1.74 6.78
C ALA A 244 -18.41 -3.10 7.20
N ASP A 245 -18.22 -4.00 6.24
CA ASP A 245 -17.81 -5.39 6.43
C ASP A 245 -17.04 -5.92 5.21
N ASN A 246 -16.54 -7.15 5.30
CA ASN A 246 -15.75 -7.77 4.24
C ASN A 246 -16.54 -8.03 2.95
N VAL A 247 -17.86 -8.28 3.04
CA VAL A 247 -18.74 -8.42 1.87
C VAL A 247 -18.85 -7.09 1.13
N SER A 248 -19.00 -6.01 1.89
CA SER A 248 -19.05 -4.65 1.35
C SER A 248 -17.69 -4.24 0.76
N ALA A 249 -16.58 -4.65 1.37
CA ALA A 249 -15.23 -4.39 0.87
C ALA A 249 -14.98 -5.11 -0.47
N GLU A 250 -15.36 -6.38 -0.59
CA GLU A 250 -15.29 -7.12 -1.86
C GLU A 250 -16.13 -6.46 -2.95
N ALA A 251 -17.38 -6.11 -2.63
CA ALA A 251 -18.27 -5.44 -3.57
C ALA A 251 -17.71 -4.08 -4.04
N LEU A 252 -17.08 -3.32 -3.13
CA LEU A 252 -16.42 -2.07 -3.46
C LEU A 252 -15.22 -2.29 -4.39
N CYS A 253 -14.35 -3.26 -4.10
CA CYS A 253 -13.24 -3.63 -4.98
C CYS A 253 -13.74 -3.97 -6.39
N ALA A 254 -14.79 -4.77 -6.51
CA ALA A 254 -15.40 -5.12 -7.78
C ALA A 254 -16.01 -3.90 -8.51
N ALA A 255 -16.67 -3.00 -7.78
CA ALA A 255 -17.24 -1.79 -8.34
C ALA A 255 -16.14 -0.84 -8.87
N ILE A 256 -15.07 -0.61 -8.10
CA ILE A 256 -13.93 0.21 -8.53
C ILE A 256 -13.22 -0.43 -9.72
N ALA A 257 -12.98 -1.75 -9.69
CA ALA A 257 -12.36 -2.46 -10.81
C ALA A 257 -13.16 -2.29 -12.11
N ARG A 258 -14.46 -2.53 -12.09
CA ARG A 258 -15.35 -2.34 -13.25
C ARG A 258 -15.29 -0.91 -13.81
N ARG A 259 -15.14 0.09 -12.96
CA ARG A 259 -15.16 1.51 -13.33
C ARG A 259 -13.80 2.02 -13.80
N GLN A 260 -12.74 1.63 -13.13
CA GLN A 260 -11.42 2.27 -13.24
C GLN A 260 -10.38 1.42 -13.97
N PHE A 261 -10.57 0.09 -14.04
CA PHE A 261 -9.56 -0.76 -14.66
C PHE A 261 -9.51 -0.58 -16.16
N GLY A 262 -8.29 -0.50 -16.68
CA GLY A 262 -8.03 -0.38 -18.09
C GLY A 262 -6.53 -0.23 -18.38
N ALA A 263 -6.16 -0.66 -19.58
CA ALA A 263 -4.78 -0.49 -20.05
C ALA A 263 -4.45 0.99 -20.26
N CYS A 264 -3.32 1.42 -19.69
CA CYS A 264 -2.75 2.74 -19.98
C CYS A 264 -1.21 2.67 -19.91
N PRO A 265 -0.51 3.60 -20.59
CA PRO A 265 0.96 3.65 -20.57
C PRO A 265 1.53 3.81 -19.17
N GLU A 266 0.88 4.59 -18.32
CA GLU A 266 1.31 4.88 -16.96
C GLU A 266 1.24 3.64 -16.07
N GLY A 267 0.17 2.83 -16.17
CA GLY A 267 0.05 1.56 -15.46
C GLY A 267 1.16 0.58 -15.84
N LYS A 268 1.47 0.47 -17.13
CA LYS A 268 2.60 -0.35 -17.62
C LYS A 268 3.94 0.16 -17.10
N LEU A 269 4.17 1.48 -17.15
CA LEU A 269 5.40 2.10 -16.66
C LEU A 269 5.60 1.86 -15.16
N MET A 270 4.55 2.06 -14.36
CA MET A 270 4.61 1.87 -12.91
C MET A 270 4.85 0.40 -12.54
N THR A 271 4.22 -0.52 -13.26
CA THR A 271 4.42 -1.96 -13.05
C THR A 271 5.82 -2.41 -13.45
N ALA A 272 6.35 -1.93 -14.57
CA ALA A 272 7.73 -2.22 -14.97
C ALA A 272 8.73 -1.71 -13.94
N ALA A 273 8.55 -0.49 -13.42
CA ALA A 273 9.40 0.08 -12.36
C ALA A 273 9.30 -0.72 -11.06
N LEU A 274 8.12 -1.21 -10.71
CA LEU A 274 7.91 -2.07 -9.53
C LEU A 274 8.65 -3.41 -9.70
N ILE A 275 8.48 -4.09 -10.83
CA ILE A 275 9.18 -5.34 -11.14
C ILE A 275 10.69 -5.13 -11.05
N GLN A 276 11.22 -4.09 -11.69
CA GLN A 276 12.65 -3.76 -11.64
C GLN A 276 13.13 -3.49 -10.21
N SER A 277 12.33 -2.80 -9.41
CA SER A 277 12.66 -2.55 -8.00
C SER A 277 12.74 -3.85 -7.19
N ILE A 278 11.83 -4.79 -7.42
CA ILE A 278 11.85 -6.10 -6.75
C ILE A 278 13.05 -6.92 -7.22
N GLN A 279 13.32 -6.97 -8.52
CA GLN A 279 14.47 -7.68 -9.10
C GLN A 279 15.80 -7.15 -8.53
N TYR A 280 15.93 -5.83 -8.40
CA TYR A 280 17.14 -5.23 -7.80
C TYR A 280 17.35 -5.65 -6.35
N GLN A 281 16.29 -5.95 -5.63
CA GLN A 281 16.33 -6.35 -4.22
C GLN A 281 16.53 -7.86 -4.03
N LEU A 282 16.27 -8.67 -5.06
CA LEU A 282 16.44 -10.13 -5.01
C LEU A 282 17.86 -10.51 -5.45
N PRO A 283 18.52 -11.47 -4.79
CA PRO A 283 19.89 -11.86 -5.13
C PRO A 283 19.94 -12.70 -6.42
N GLY A 284 20.75 -12.25 -7.36
CA GLY A 284 21.02 -12.97 -8.62
C GLY A 284 19.85 -12.96 -9.60
N ASN A 285 20.07 -13.44 -10.83
CA ASN A 285 19.09 -13.40 -11.94
C ASN A 285 18.01 -14.49 -11.85
N LEU A 286 18.15 -15.41 -10.90
CA LEU A 286 17.28 -16.57 -10.78
C LEU A 286 15.84 -16.21 -10.44
N PHE A 287 15.65 -15.13 -9.68
CA PHE A 287 14.34 -14.68 -9.23
C PHE A 287 13.73 -13.57 -10.12
N ASP A 288 14.39 -13.20 -11.22
CA ASP A 288 13.94 -12.11 -12.10
C ASP A 288 12.54 -12.33 -12.68
N GLN A 289 12.16 -13.59 -12.89
CA GLN A 289 10.84 -13.93 -13.42
C GLN A 289 9.74 -14.03 -12.34
N VAL A 290 10.12 -14.14 -11.07
CA VAL A 290 9.18 -14.37 -9.96
C VAL A 290 8.19 -13.22 -9.78
N PRO A 291 8.57 -11.93 -9.83
CA PRO A 291 7.61 -10.85 -9.70
C PRO A 291 6.53 -10.86 -10.78
N GLY A 292 6.90 -11.06 -12.04
CA GLY A 292 5.97 -11.17 -13.16
C GLY A 292 5.01 -12.36 -13.00
N LEU A 293 5.54 -13.52 -12.63
CA LEU A 293 4.76 -14.73 -12.34
C LEU A 293 3.72 -14.47 -11.24
N LEU A 294 4.13 -13.88 -10.12
CA LEU A 294 3.24 -13.61 -8.98
C LEU A 294 2.19 -12.55 -9.31
N ILE A 295 2.56 -11.48 -10.03
CA ILE A 295 1.59 -10.48 -10.48
C ILE A 295 0.51 -11.13 -11.35
N ARG A 296 0.91 -12.01 -12.27
CA ARG A 296 -0.04 -12.76 -13.12
C ARG A 296 -0.90 -13.74 -12.32
N PHE A 297 -0.32 -14.43 -11.36
CA PHE A 297 -1.04 -15.33 -10.46
C PHE A 297 -2.14 -14.57 -9.68
N PHE A 298 -1.81 -13.42 -9.12
CA PHE A 298 -2.75 -12.65 -8.30
C PHE A 298 -3.78 -11.88 -9.12
N LEU A 299 -3.39 -11.20 -10.19
CA LEU A 299 -4.30 -10.35 -10.98
C LEU A 299 -5.08 -11.12 -12.05
N GLY A 300 -4.61 -12.29 -12.43
CA GLY A 300 -5.10 -13.01 -13.59
C GLY A 300 -4.56 -12.47 -14.92
N GLU A 301 -4.84 -13.20 -15.97
CA GLU A 301 -4.25 -12.97 -17.31
C GLU A 301 -4.67 -11.61 -17.91
N GLU A 302 -5.94 -11.26 -17.76
CA GLU A 302 -6.50 -10.03 -18.32
C GLU A 302 -5.85 -8.78 -17.71
N HIS A 303 -5.89 -8.62 -16.40
CA HIS A 303 -5.37 -7.44 -15.73
C HIS A 303 -3.85 -7.35 -15.78
N ALA A 304 -3.15 -8.47 -15.70
CA ALA A 304 -1.70 -8.52 -15.90
C ALA A 304 -1.32 -8.09 -17.33
N GLY A 305 -2.10 -8.51 -18.34
CA GLY A 305 -1.94 -8.07 -19.73
C GLY A 305 -2.16 -6.56 -19.90
N MET A 306 -3.14 -5.95 -19.19
CA MET A 306 -3.34 -4.50 -19.18
C MET A 306 -2.10 -3.75 -18.66
N LEU A 307 -1.36 -4.35 -17.73
CA LEU A 307 -0.11 -3.82 -17.16
C LEU A 307 1.14 -4.17 -17.98
N GLY A 308 1.00 -4.91 -19.08
CA GLY A 308 2.13 -5.33 -19.92
C GLY A 308 2.99 -6.42 -19.27
N VAL A 309 2.45 -7.17 -18.31
CA VAL A 309 3.15 -8.32 -17.70
C VAL A 309 2.89 -9.57 -18.56
N GLU A 310 3.85 -9.88 -19.41
CA GLU A 310 3.78 -11.03 -20.31
C GLU A 310 3.99 -12.36 -19.57
N LYS A 311 3.60 -13.48 -20.23
CA LYS A 311 3.88 -14.82 -19.72
C LYS A 311 5.37 -15.01 -19.58
N THR A 312 5.79 -15.46 -18.42
CA THR A 312 7.20 -15.76 -18.15
C THR A 312 7.63 -17.06 -18.86
N ALA A 313 8.93 -17.24 -19.07
CA ALA A 313 9.45 -18.51 -19.58
C ALA A 313 9.11 -19.67 -18.63
N LEU A 314 9.02 -19.41 -17.33
CA LEU A 314 8.59 -20.38 -16.32
C LEU A 314 7.16 -20.89 -16.57
N GLU A 315 6.25 -20.00 -16.95
CA GLU A 315 4.87 -20.38 -17.29
C GLU A 315 4.79 -21.09 -18.65
N GLN A 316 5.66 -20.75 -19.60
CA GLN A 316 5.67 -21.31 -20.97
C GLN A 316 6.30 -22.70 -21.03
N THR A 317 7.40 -22.92 -20.31
CA THR A 317 8.19 -24.17 -20.36
C THR A 317 7.79 -25.21 -19.33
N GLY A 318 6.90 -24.84 -18.44
CA GLY A 318 6.63 -25.61 -17.23
C GLY A 318 7.81 -25.54 -16.25
N LEU A 319 7.46 -25.41 -15.02
CA LEU A 319 8.37 -25.17 -13.91
C LEU A 319 9.45 -26.26 -13.73
N ARG A 320 9.23 -27.48 -14.27
CA ARG A 320 10.16 -28.60 -14.15
C ARG A 320 11.54 -28.30 -14.76
N SER A 321 11.62 -27.57 -15.86
CA SER A 321 12.92 -27.28 -16.50
C SER A 321 13.76 -26.26 -15.72
N PHE A 322 13.13 -25.41 -14.93
CA PHE A 322 13.82 -24.43 -14.10
C PHE A 322 14.43 -25.06 -12.83
N LEU A 323 13.84 -26.15 -12.35
CA LEU A 323 14.22 -26.83 -11.10
C LEU A 323 15.34 -27.85 -11.25
N THR A 324 15.66 -28.21 -12.44
CA THR A 324 16.83 -29.10 -12.72
C THR A 324 18.16 -28.37 -12.59
N GLN A 325 18.15 -27.06 -12.40
CA GLN A 325 19.35 -26.31 -11.99
C GLN A 325 19.57 -26.47 -10.47
N PRO A 326 20.83 -26.62 -10.02
CA PRO A 326 21.15 -26.99 -8.65
C PRO A 326 20.88 -25.82 -7.69
N LEU A 327 19.62 -25.62 -7.34
CA LEU A 327 19.19 -24.80 -6.24
C LEU A 327 18.83 -25.70 -5.08
N GLN A 328 19.47 -25.47 -3.93
CA GLN A 328 19.14 -26.10 -2.66
C GLN A 328 17.76 -25.64 -2.10
N LEU A 329 16.77 -25.54 -2.97
CA LEU A 329 15.36 -25.45 -2.62
C LEU A 329 14.78 -26.81 -3.01
N GLY A 330 14.39 -27.61 -2.01
CA GLY A 330 13.99 -29.02 -2.15
C GLY A 330 13.18 -29.32 -3.42
N GLY A 331 13.62 -30.31 -4.17
CA GLY A 331 13.33 -30.55 -5.57
C GLY A 331 11.90 -30.97 -5.95
N ASP A 332 10.95 -31.06 -5.01
CA ASP A 332 9.57 -31.52 -5.30
C ASP A 332 8.52 -30.41 -5.33
N VAL A 333 8.90 -29.19 -4.95
CA VAL A 333 7.96 -28.11 -4.62
C VAL A 333 7.34 -27.40 -5.82
N LEU A 334 7.92 -27.51 -7.01
CA LEU A 334 7.57 -26.60 -8.11
C LEU A 334 6.80 -27.26 -9.29
N SER A 335 6.66 -28.58 -9.33
CA SER A 335 5.88 -29.24 -10.39
C SER A 335 4.36 -28.98 -10.24
N ASP A 336 3.92 -28.65 -9.03
CA ASP A 336 2.52 -28.42 -8.70
C ASP A 336 2.18 -26.94 -8.50
N LEU A 337 3.17 -26.04 -8.60
CA LEU A 337 3.09 -24.61 -8.26
C LEU A 337 2.02 -23.83 -9.03
N VAL A 338 1.60 -24.26 -10.17
CA VAL A 338 0.52 -23.60 -10.93
C VAL A 338 -0.85 -23.96 -10.36
N HIS A 339 -0.93 -25.02 -9.54
CA HIS A 339 -2.18 -25.55 -8.95
C HIS A 339 -2.10 -25.79 -7.44
N ASP A 340 -0.92 -25.60 -6.81
CA ASP A 340 -0.72 -25.91 -5.37
C ASP A 340 -0.43 -24.67 -4.52
N SER A 341 -1.45 -24.19 -3.84
CA SER A 341 -1.41 -23.05 -2.93
C SER A 341 -0.29 -23.11 -1.86
N PRO A 342 0.04 -24.28 -1.24
CA PRO A 342 1.10 -24.35 -0.22
C PRO A 342 2.49 -24.00 -0.75
N ALA A 343 2.81 -24.40 -1.98
CA ALA A 343 4.12 -24.12 -2.58
C ALA A 343 4.28 -22.63 -2.93
N ILE A 344 3.19 -21.98 -3.37
CA ILE A 344 3.18 -20.52 -3.58
C ILE A 344 3.30 -19.79 -2.24
N ALA A 345 2.66 -20.30 -1.17
CA ALA A 345 2.77 -19.72 0.17
C ALA A 345 4.20 -19.77 0.72
N ASP A 346 4.92 -20.88 0.50
CA ASP A 346 6.32 -21.04 0.90
C ASP A 346 7.25 -20.12 0.08
N LEU A 347 7.06 -20.06 -1.23
CA LEU A 347 7.76 -19.11 -2.10
C LEU A 347 7.50 -17.67 -1.67
N ALA A 348 6.25 -17.32 -1.40
CA ALA A 348 5.86 -15.98 -0.96
C ALA A 348 6.52 -15.60 0.37
N GLU A 349 6.66 -16.55 1.30
CA GLU A 349 7.37 -16.30 2.56
C GLU A 349 8.86 -16.09 2.33
N LYS A 350 9.51 -16.96 1.55
CA LYS A 350 10.95 -16.88 1.27
C LYS A 350 11.30 -15.59 0.54
N VAL A 351 10.58 -15.26 -0.51
CA VAL A 351 10.80 -14.04 -1.29
C VAL A 351 10.47 -12.81 -0.46
N GLY A 352 9.39 -12.84 0.32
CA GLY A 352 9.03 -11.75 1.24
C GLY A 352 10.13 -11.48 2.30
N LYS A 353 10.72 -12.52 2.88
CA LYS A 353 11.85 -12.38 3.81
C LYS A 353 13.09 -11.77 3.12
N VAL A 354 13.40 -12.20 1.90
CA VAL A 354 14.52 -11.64 1.13
C VAL A 354 14.26 -10.17 0.79
N LEU A 355 13.05 -9.82 0.35
CA LEU A 355 12.66 -8.43 0.09
C LEU A 355 12.84 -7.56 1.33
N ILE A 356 12.33 -8.00 2.49
CA ILE A 356 12.48 -7.28 3.76
C ILE A 356 13.95 -7.06 4.09
N ASN A 357 14.78 -8.11 4.01
CA ASN A 357 16.20 -8.02 4.27
C ASN A 357 16.90 -7.01 3.34
N SER A 358 16.60 -7.09 2.04
CA SER A 358 17.22 -6.22 1.03
C SER A 358 16.79 -4.78 1.17
N ILE A 359 15.50 -4.52 1.43
CA ILE A 359 14.96 -3.18 1.71
C ILE A 359 15.76 -2.51 2.83
N VAL A 360 16.01 -3.24 3.89
CA VAL A 360 16.73 -2.70 5.05
C VAL A 360 18.22 -2.52 4.77
N LEU A 361 18.86 -3.45 4.03
CA LEU A 361 20.27 -3.35 3.67
C LEU A 361 20.56 -2.16 2.75
N VAL A 362 19.73 -1.95 1.74
CA VAL A 362 19.86 -0.82 0.79
C VAL A 362 19.75 0.52 1.53
N GLN A 363 18.93 0.60 2.56
CA GLN A 363 18.77 1.84 3.32
C GLN A 363 19.93 2.13 4.28
N ARG A 364 20.60 1.11 4.79
CA ARG A 364 21.79 1.31 5.66
C ARG A 364 22.97 1.90 4.93
N GLN A 365 23.13 1.69 3.63
CA GLN A 365 24.22 2.27 2.83
C GLN A 365 24.03 3.77 2.55
N GLY A 366 22.84 4.32 2.78
CA GLY A 366 22.47 5.73 2.56
C GLY A 366 22.25 6.56 3.82
N ASN A 367 23.00 6.36 4.88
CA ASN A 367 23.09 7.19 6.12
C ASN A 367 21.76 7.58 6.84
N ARG A 368 20.58 7.09 6.43
CA ARG A 368 19.30 7.29 7.15
C ARG A 368 18.40 6.07 7.00
N PRO A 369 18.04 5.37 8.08
CA PRO A 369 17.04 4.30 8.00
C PRO A 369 15.66 4.92 7.78
N THR A 370 15.18 4.90 6.52
CA THR A 370 13.81 5.32 6.19
C THR A 370 12.79 4.20 6.40
N PHE A 371 13.26 2.96 6.54
CA PHE A 371 12.42 1.79 6.78
C PHE A 371 12.86 1.08 8.06
N THR A 372 11.96 0.96 9.01
CA THR A 372 12.23 0.29 10.30
C THR A 372 11.19 -0.77 10.59
N ILE A 373 11.65 -1.97 10.95
CA ILE A 373 10.79 -3.05 11.43
C ILE A 373 11.10 -3.24 12.92
N PRO A 374 10.10 -3.27 13.80
CA PRO A 374 10.29 -3.56 15.22
C PRO A 374 11.10 -4.85 15.45
N THR A 375 11.92 -4.85 16.49
CA THR A 375 12.83 -5.98 16.79
C THR A 375 12.08 -7.28 16.95
N GLU A 376 10.92 -7.24 17.59
CA GLU A 376 10.05 -8.38 17.86
C GLU A 376 9.56 -9.02 16.55
N LEU A 377 9.11 -8.22 15.58
CA LEU A 377 8.71 -8.71 14.26
C LEU A 377 9.88 -9.33 13.50
N ARG A 378 11.07 -8.72 13.59
CA ARG A 378 12.29 -9.27 12.96
C ARG A 378 12.63 -10.65 13.48
N GLN A 379 12.59 -10.80 14.80
CA GLN A 379 12.84 -12.09 15.47
C GLN A 379 11.81 -13.13 15.05
N GLN A 380 10.53 -12.78 15.06
CA GLN A 380 9.43 -13.65 14.66
C GLN A 380 9.59 -14.15 13.23
N TRP A 381 9.97 -13.29 12.31
CA TRP A 381 10.10 -13.63 10.88
C TRP A 381 11.44 -14.29 10.53
N GLY A 382 12.37 -14.41 11.48
CA GLY A 382 13.71 -14.95 11.26
C GLY A 382 14.52 -14.11 10.27
N VAL A 383 14.30 -12.79 10.29
CA VAL A 383 14.99 -11.82 9.45
C VAL A 383 16.25 -11.40 10.20
N ASN A 384 17.39 -12.01 9.85
CA ASN A 384 18.67 -11.73 10.48
C ASN A 384 19.34 -10.50 9.86
N TRP A 385 19.72 -9.56 10.70
CA TRP A 385 20.56 -8.42 10.36
C TRP A 385 22.02 -8.80 10.54
N ILE A 386 22.79 -8.67 9.50
CA ILE A 386 24.23 -8.56 9.66
C ILE A 386 24.46 -7.14 10.21
N SER A 387 24.89 -7.08 11.47
CA SER A 387 25.20 -5.85 12.22
C SER A 387 26.30 -5.04 11.53
#